data_13245b8636d3a441add3d6c27fd6eeb8
#
_entry.id   13245b8636d3a441add3d6c27fd6eeb8
#
_cell.length_a   1.000
_cell.length_b   1.000
_cell.length_c   1.000
_cell.angle_alpha   90.00
_cell.angle_beta   90.00
_cell.angle_gamma   90.00
#
_symmetry.space_group_name_H-M   'P 1'
#
loop_
_entity.id
_entity.type
_entity.pdbx_description
1 polymer ?
#
loop_
_entity_poly.entity_id
_entity_poly.type
_entity_poly.pdbx_seq_one_letter_code
_entity_poly.pdbx_strand_id
1 'polypeptide(L)'
;MKKIVLMLAMALGLTFAASAKDTYAHDASVLPEAARTTISNNFKAKVSVVKIEKTMGRIDEYEVVLTDGSEISFDRNGNWDNGEVNNTASVPKGFVPKGVGEYVKKNHAGTRVVGIDKDRSGYEVELSNGIDLKFDRAGNFLKYDD
;
A
#
# COMPACT_ATOMS: atom_id res chain seq x y z
N MET A 1 5.27 4.20 9.95
CA MET A 1 4.64 3.57 8.77
C MET A 1 5.20 4.19 7.50
N LYS A 2 5.48 3.36 6.51
CA LYS A 2 5.95 3.83 5.21
C LYS A 2 4.80 4.53 4.49
N LYS A 3 4.88 5.85 4.35
CA LYS A 3 3.85 6.61 3.62
C LYS A 3 4.27 6.75 2.17
N ILE A 4 3.42 6.33 1.27
CA ILE A 4 3.60 6.56 -0.16
C ILE A 4 3.20 8.01 -0.43
N VAL A 5 4.18 8.85 -0.76
CA VAL A 5 3.96 10.28 -1.05
C VAL A 5 3.94 10.51 -2.55
N LEU A 6 3.16 9.72 -3.26
CA LEU A 6 3.05 9.87 -4.71
C LEU A 6 1.95 10.84 -5.13
N MET A 7 0.90 10.96 -4.32
CA MET A 7 -0.35 11.57 -4.73
C MET A 7 -0.33 13.07 -4.96
N LEU A 8 0.45 13.80 -4.17
CA LEU A 8 0.36 15.26 -4.21
C LEU A 8 0.96 15.88 -5.47
N ALA A 9 1.81 15.13 -6.10
CA ALA A 9 2.59 15.60 -7.22
C ALA A 9 1.82 15.63 -8.54
N MET A 10 0.81 14.78 -8.68
CA MET A 10 0.09 14.63 -9.95
C MET A 10 -1.11 15.56 -10.10
N ALA A 11 -1.68 16.00 -8.99
CA ALA A 11 -2.87 16.88 -9.02
C ALA A 11 -2.54 18.32 -9.45
N LEU A 12 -1.27 18.71 -9.47
CA LEU A 12 -0.85 20.09 -9.69
C LEU A 12 -0.20 20.36 -11.05
N GLY A 13 -0.14 19.37 -11.93
CA GLY A 13 0.46 19.56 -13.27
C GLY A 13 1.93 19.99 -13.24
N LEU A 14 2.62 19.77 -12.14
CA LEU A 14 4.02 20.10 -12.00
C LEU A 14 4.84 19.11 -12.82
N THR A 15 5.59 19.62 -13.76
CA THR A 15 6.63 18.86 -14.44
C THR A 15 7.71 18.52 -13.41
N PHE A 16 7.69 17.30 -12.89
CA PHE A 16 8.81 16.81 -12.11
C PHE A 16 9.98 16.56 -13.04
N ALA A 17 11.10 17.17 -12.72
CA ALA A 17 12.38 16.64 -13.17
C ALA A 17 12.49 15.25 -12.51
N ALA A 18 12.04 14.20 -13.20
CA ALA A 18 12.25 12.83 -12.76
C ALA A 18 13.73 12.65 -12.52
N SER A 19 14.11 12.24 -11.31
CA SER A 19 15.50 11.80 -11.12
C SER A 19 15.74 10.68 -12.15
N ALA A 20 16.97 10.55 -12.67
CA ALA A 20 17.29 9.51 -13.65
C ALA A 20 17.04 8.07 -13.16
N LYS A 21 16.57 7.91 -11.92
CA LYS A 21 16.29 6.64 -11.23
C LYS A 21 14.82 6.23 -11.26
N ASP A 22 13.88 7.18 -11.39
CA ASP A 22 12.45 6.91 -11.34
C ASP A 22 11.81 7.05 -12.72
N THR A 23 10.91 6.13 -13.02
CA THR A 23 10.13 6.13 -14.26
C THR A 23 8.65 6.08 -13.91
N TYR A 24 7.82 6.78 -14.68
CA TYR A 24 6.37 6.81 -14.49
C TYR A 24 5.66 6.19 -15.68
N ALA A 25 4.61 5.43 -15.42
CA ALA A 25 3.74 4.85 -16.43
C ALA A 25 2.27 5.01 -16.01
N HIS A 26 1.37 5.04 -16.98
CA HIS A 26 -0.07 5.16 -16.74
C HIS A 26 -0.82 3.86 -17.08
N ASP A 27 -0.11 2.77 -17.18
CA ASP A 27 -0.65 1.48 -17.60
C ASP A 27 -0.16 0.37 -16.67
N ALA A 28 -1.07 -0.53 -16.31
CA ALA A 28 -0.77 -1.67 -15.45
C ALA A 28 0.16 -2.71 -16.11
N SER A 29 0.34 -2.66 -17.44
CA SER A 29 1.18 -3.61 -18.17
C SER A 29 2.64 -3.61 -17.76
N VAL A 30 3.12 -2.51 -17.17
CA VAL A 30 4.49 -2.40 -16.66
C VAL A 30 4.73 -3.19 -15.37
N LEU A 31 3.63 -3.57 -14.69
CA LEU A 31 3.70 -4.31 -13.43
C LEU A 31 3.92 -5.81 -13.67
N PRO A 32 4.62 -6.49 -12.74
CA PRO A 32 4.62 -7.95 -12.71
C PRO A 32 3.21 -8.54 -12.68
N GLU A 33 3.03 -9.71 -13.24
CA GLU A 33 1.73 -10.39 -13.27
C GLU A 33 1.12 -10.56 -11.87
N ALA A 34 1.94 -10.93 -10.88
CA ALA A 34 1.49 -11.07 -9.50
C ALA A 34 0.88 -9.77 -8.94
N ALA A 35 1.50 -8.62 -9.22
CA ALA A 35 0.97 -7.31 -8.82
C ALA A 35 -0.36 -6.99 -9.50
N ARG A 36 -0.44 -7.23 -10.82
CA ARG A 36 -1.69 -7.03 -11.58
C ARG A 36 -2.83 -7.90 -11.05
N THR A 37 -2.54 -9.15 -10.73
CA THR A 37 -3.50 -10.08 -10.14
C THR A 37 -3.96 -9.62 -8.76
N THR A 38 -3.04 -9.17 -7.91
CA THR A 38 -3.37 -8.61 -6.60
C THR A 38 -4.31 -7.42 -6.71
N ILE A 39 -4.03 -6.50 -7.62
CA ILE A 39 -4.89 -5.32 -7.84
C ILE A 39 -6.28 -5.77 -8.34
N SER A 40 -6.35 -6.60 -9.37
CA SER A 40 -7.63 -7.01 -9.95
C SER A 40 -8.51 -7.83 -9.00
N ASN A 41 -7.92 -8.60 -8.10
CA ASN A 41 -8.65 -9.42 -7.13
C ASN A 41 -9.16 -8.61 -5.92
N ASN A 42 -8.55 -7.48 -5.61
CA ASN A 42 -8.82 -6.75 -4.38
C ASN A 42 -9.41 -5.35 -4.58
N PHE A 43 -9.26 -4.76 -5.76
CA PHE A 43 -9.70 -3.38 -6.04
C PHE A 43 -10.57 -3.34 -7.28
N LYS A 44 -11.60 -2.50 -7.24
CA LYS A 44 -12.46 -2.20 -8.40
C LYS A 44 -11.88 -1.06 -9.24
N ALA A 45 -11.14 -0.16 -8.61
CA ALA A 45 -10.51 0.97 -9.28
C ALA A 45 -9.38 0.51 -10.21
N LYS A 46 -9.16 1.29 -11.25
CA LYS A 46 -8.09 1.04 -12.23
C LYS A 46 -6.79 1.71 -11.82
N VAL A 47 -5.68 1.23 -12.36
CA VAL A 47 -4.38 1.89 -12.21
C VAL A 47 -4.44 3.27 -12.88
N SER A 48 -4.07 4.30 -12.12
CA SER A 48 -3.91 5.66 -12.60
C SER A 48 -2.47 5.93 -12.97
N VAL A 49 -1.54 5.58 -12.09
CA VAL A 49 -0.11 5.77 -12.32
C VAL A 49 0.70 4.71 -11.58
N VAL A 50 1.81 4.34 -12.17
CA VAL A 50 2.84 3.49 -11.60
C VAL A 50 4.15 4.27 -11.58
N LYS A 51 4.74 4.44 -10.41
CA LYS A 51 6.12 4.89 -10.26
C LYS A 51 7.02 3.66 -10.13
N ILE A 52 8.03 3.59 -10.93
CA ILE A 52 9.02 2.50 -10.93
C ILE A 52 10.32 3.05 -10.34
N GLU A 53 10.64 2.62 -9.14
CA GLU A 53 11.89 2.99 -8.48
C GLU A 53 13.02 2.05 -8.89
N LYS A 54 14.17 2.62 -9.22
CA LYS A 54 15.34 1.88 -9.66
C LYS A 54 16.58 2.33 -8.91
N THR A 55 17.40 1.36 -8.52
CA THR A 55 18.74 1.60 -8.01
C THR A 55 19.74 0.87 -8.90
N MET A 56 20.73 1.60 -9.42
CA MET A 56 21.77 1.04 -10.30
C MET A 56 21.18 0.26 -11.51
N GLY A 57 20.11 0.78 -12.11
CA GLY A 57 19.42 0.16 -13.25
C GLY A 57 18.54 -1.05 -12.92
N ARG A 58 18.43 -1.44 -11.66
CA ARG A 58 17.58 -2.54 -11.20
C ARG A 58 16.32 -1.98 -10.57
N ILE A 59 15.18 -2.60 -10.89
CA ILE A 59 13.90 -2.23 -10.26
C ILE A 59 13.93 -2.71 -8.81
N ASP A 60 13.63 -1.80 -7.90
CA ASP A 60 13.50 -2.08 -6.47
C ASP A 60 12.04 -2.18 -6.06
N GLU A 61 11.22 -1.24 -6.49
CA GLU A 61 9.84 -1.11 -6.04
C GLU A 61 8.95 -0.53 -7.15
N TYR A 62 7.67 -0.90 -7.09
CA TYR A 62 6.60 -0.26 -7.85
C TYR A 62 5.64 0.40 -6.87
N GLU A 63 5.43 1.69 -6.98
CA GLU A 63 4.38 2.41 -6.26
C GLU A 63 3.21 2.67 -7.20
N VAL A 64 2.03 2.16 -6.85
CA VAL A 64 0.83 2.22 -7.69
C VAL A 64 -0.22 3.10 -7.03
N VAL A 65 -0.76 4.04 -7.80
CA VAL A 65 -1.94 4.82 -7.41
C VAL A 65 -3.11 4.40 -8.29
N LEU A 66 -4.23 4.09 -7.65
CA LEU A 66 -5.47 3.76 -8.35
C LEU A 66 -6.34 5.00 -8.54
N THR A 67 -7.34 4.90 -9.41
CA THR A 67 -8.25 6.01 -9.74
C THR A 67 -9.12 6.48 -8.56
N ASP A 68 -9.28 5.66 -7.52
CA ASP A 68 -9.98 6.01 -6.27
C ASP A 68 -9.05 6.62 -5.20
N GLY A 69 -7.77 6.80 -5.53
CA GLY A 69 -6.75 7.31 -4.61
C GLY A 69 -6.10 6.26 -3.72
N SER A 70 -6.48 4.98 -3.84
CA SER A 70 -5.77 3.90 -3.15
C SER A 70 -4.33 3.80 -3.64
N GLU A 71 -3.41 3.49 -2.74
CA GLU A 71 -1.98 3.35 -3.03
C GLU A 71 -1.49 1.98 -2.60
N ILE A 72 -0.74 1.31 -3.45
CA ILE A 72 -0.16 0.00 -3.15
C ILE A 72 1.29 -0.01 -3.62
N SER A 73 2.20 -0.49 -2.75
CA SER A 73 3.59 -0.77 -3.15
C SER A 73 3.80 -2.26 -3.36
N PHE A 74 4.62 -2.58 -4.35
CA PHE A 74 5.04 -3.94 -4.68
C PHE A 74 6.55 -4.00 -4.80
N ASP A 75 7.13 -5.09 -4.34
CA ASP A 75 8.53 -5.38 -4.62
C ASP A 75 8.73 -5.69 -6.12
N ARG A 76 9.99 -5.89 -6.52
CA ARG A 76 10.33 -6.22 -7.92
C ARG A 76 9.65 -7.48 -8.46
N ASN A 77 9.22 -8.40 -7.58
CA ASN A 77 8.56 -9.64 -7.95
C ASN A 77 7.03 -9.51 -8.00
N GLY A 78 6.50 -8.37 -7.61
CA GLY A 78 5.06 -8.13 -7.57
C GLY A 78 4.37 -8.55 -6.27
N ASN A 79 5.12 -8.79 -5.20
CA ASN A 79 4.55 -8.99 -3.87
C ASN A 79 4.27 -7.64 -3.22
N TRP A 80 3.06 -7.45 -2.71
CA TRP A 80 2.73 -6.20 -2.03
C TRP A 80 3.44 -6.09 -0.66
N ASP A 81 3.86 -4.91 -0.28
CA ASP A 81 4.43 -4.59 1.02
C ASP A 81 3.73 -3.44 1.74
N ASN A 82 2.97 -2.64 1.01
CA ASN A 82 2.17 -1.56 1.57
C ASN A 82 0.84 -1.42 0.83
N GLY A 83 -0.22 -1.12 1.58
CA GLY A 83 -1.52 -0.78 1.02
C GLY A 83 -2.17 0.31 1.87
N GLU A 84 -2.63 1.39 1.23
CA GLU A 84 -3.27 2.51 1.88
C GLU A 84 -4.51 2.93 1.08
N VAL A 85 -5.61 3.22 1.78
CA VAL A 85 -6.85 3.70 1.19
C VAL A 85 -7.25 5.03 1.83
N ASN A 86 -8.15 5.78 1.21
CA ASN A 86 -8.65 7.00 1.83
C ASN A 86 -9.42 6.68 3.12
N ASN A 87 -9.54 7.66 4.00
CA ASN A 87 -10.10 7.46 5.35
C ASN A 87 -11.61 7.10 5.37
N THR A 88 -12.29 7.08 4.24
CA THR A 88 -13.69 6.66 4.11
C THR A 88 -13.83 5.20 3.64
N ALA A 89 -12.74 4.57 3.24
CA ALA A 89 -12.69 3.19 2.76
C ALA A 89 -11.99 2.26 3.77
N SER A 90 -11.90 0.99 3.43
CA SER A 90 -11.15 -0.02 4.19
C SER A 90 -10.16 -0.72 3.26
N VAL A 91 -8.98 -1.02 3.78
CA VAL A 91 -8.04 -1.91 3.10
C VAL A 91 -8.74 -3.24 2.82
N PRO A 92 -8.60 -3.79 1.60
CA PRO A 92 -9.25 -5.05 1.24
C PRO A 92 -8.87 -6.20 2.17
N LYS A 93 -9.80 -7.11 2.44
CA LYS A 93 -9.59 -8.25 3.33
C LYS A 93 -8.40 -9.13 2.93
N GLY A 94 -8.09 -9.19 1.64
CA GLY A 94 -6.93 -9.94 1.13
C GLY A 94 -5.58 -9.43 1.62
N PHE A 95 -5.51 -8.19 2.11
CA PHE A 95 -4.30 -7.59 2.70
C PHE A 95 -4.23 -7.77 4.22
N VAL A 96 -5.34 -8.05 4.88
CA VAL A 96 -5.43 -8.08 6.35
C VAL A 96 -5.37 -9.51 6.85
N PRO A 97 -4.30 -9.91 7.57
CA PRO A 97 -4.23 -11.23 8.17
C PRO A 97 -5.40 -11.45 9.15
N LYS A 98 -5.84 -12.70 9.28
CA LYS A 98 -6.99 -13.05 10.12
C LYS A 98 -6.83 -12.56 11.56
N GLY A 99 -5.67 -12.77 12.18
CA GLY A 99 -5.40 -12.35 13.56
C GLY A 99 -5.45 -10.83 13.74
N VAL A 100 -4.99 -10.08 12.74
CA VAL A 100 -5.08 -8.61 12.72
C VAL A 100 -6.54 -8.17 12.68
N GLY A 101 -7.31 -8.71 11.75
CA GLY A 101 -8.74 -8.38 11.61
C GLY A 101 -9.55 -8.72 12.85
N GLU A 102 -9.30 -9.86 13.48
CA GLU A 102 -9.95 -10.27 14.72
C GLU A 102 -9.61 -9.35 15.89
N TYR A 103 -8.34 -8.95 16.01
CA TYR A 103 -7.91 -8.03 17.06
C TYR A 103 -8.58 -6.65 16.91
N VAL A 104 -8.59 -6.10 15.71
CA VAL A 104 -9.24 -4.81 15.43
C VAL A 104 -10.74 -4.87 15.73
N LYS A 105 -11.42 -5.92 15.28
CA LYS A 105 -12.84 -6.10 15.52
C LYS A 105 -13.17 -6.19 17.01
N LYS A 106 -12.34 -6.87 17.80
CA LYS A 106 -12.54 -7.07 19.24
C LYS A 106 -12.19 -5.83 20.07
N ASN A 107 -11.08 -5.15 19.76
CA ASN A 107 -10.52 -4.09 20.60
C ASN A 107 -10.73 -2.68 20.06
N HIS A 108 -11.04 -2.54 18.78
CA HIS A 108 -11.24 -1.27 18.10
C HIS A 108 -12.51 -1.31 17.23
N ALA A 109 -13.60 -1.81 17.79
CA ALA A 109 -14.90 -1.87 17.13
C ALA A 109 -15.30 -0.47 16.62
N GLY A 110 -15.88 -0.41 15.41
CA GLY A 110 -16.28 0.86 14.79
C GLY A 110 -15.15 1.58 14.04
N THR A 111 -13.93 1.06 14.06
CA THR A 111 -12.83 1.57 13.22
C THR A 111 -12.62 0.68 12.00
N ARG A 112 -11.93 1.23 11.01
CA ARG A 112 -11.53 0.52 9.79
C ARG A 112 -10.01 0.50 9.68
N VAL A 113 -9.46 -0.53 9.06
CA VAL A 113 -8.06 -0.55 8.64
C VAL A 113 -7.95 0.28 7.36
N VAL A 114 -7.21 1.38 7.41
CA VAL A 114 -7.01 2.29 6.27
C VAL A 114 -5.61 2.21 5.68
N GLY A 115 -4.68 1.62 6.40
CA GLY A 115 -3.32 1.36 5.93
C GLY A 115 -2.76 0.08 6.53
N ILE A 116 -1.95 -0.61 5.77
CA ILE A 116 -1.21 -1.79 6.21
C ILE A 116 0.16 -1.82 5.56
N ASP A 117 1.19 -2.01 6.37
CA ASP A 117 2.57 -2.17 5.96
C ASP A 117 3.06 -3.55 6.40
N LYS A 118 3.75 -4.23 5.53
CA LYS A 118 4.26 -5.59 5.75
C LYS A 118 5.78 -5.61 5.53
N ASP A 119 6.51 -6.04 6.53
CA ASP A 119 7.95 -6.23 6.44
C ASP A 119 8.40 -7.58 7.04
N ARG A 120 9.70 -7.73 7.24
CA ARG A 120 10.25 -8.96 7.80
C ARG A 120 9.86 -9.22 9.26
N SER A 121 9.52 -8.17 10.00
CA SER A 121 9.15 -8.26 11.42
C SER A 121 7.66 -8.56 11.63
N GLY A 122 6.82 -8.20 10.69
CA GLY A 122 5.36 -8.41 10.76
C GLY A 122 4.58 -7.33 10.04
N TYR A 123 3.55 -6.83 10.71
CA TYR A 123 2.62 -5.86 10.13
C TYR A 123 2.50 -4.61 10.99
N GLU A 124 2.40 -3.48 10.34
CA GLU A 124 1.98 -2.22 10.94
C GLU A 124 0.66 -1.79 10.31
N VAL A 125 -0.31 -1.45 11.14
CA VAL A 125 -1.69 -1.20 10.71
C VAL A 125 -2.15 0.15 11.19
N GLU A 126 -2.63 0.99 10.28
CA GLU A 126 -3.26 2.27 10.60
C GLU A 126 -4.78 2.12 10.60
N LEU A 127 -5.40 2.60 11.68
CA LEU A 127 -6.85 2.63 11.82
C LEU A 127 -7.43 3.99 11.40
N SER A 128 -8.71 4.01 11.05
CA SER A 128 -9.43 5.21 10.59
C SER A 128 -9.48 6.35 11.63
N ASN A 129 -9.21 6.05 12.89
CA ASN A 129 -9.11 7.05 13.98
C ASN A 129 -7.67 7.53 14.24
N GLY A 130 -6.71 7.13 13.39
CA GLY A 130 -5.30 7.53 13.49
C GLY A 130 -4.44 6.72 14.45
N ILE A 131 -4.99 5.65 15.03
CA ILE A 131 -4.21 4.73 15.88
C ILE A 131 -3.41 3.78 14.99
N ASP A 132 -2.13 3.63 15.30
CA ASP A 132 -1.22 2.67 14.67
C ASP A 132 -0.97 1.47 15.59
N LEU A 133 -1.02 0.28 15.00
CA LEU A 133 -0.87 -1.00 15.69
C LEU A 133 0.25 -1.81 15.06
N LYS A 134 1.05 -2.47 15.89
CA LYS A 134 2.07 -3.44 15.44
C LYS A 134 1.68 -4.86 15.76
N PHE A 135 1.89 -5.75 14.79
CA PHE A 135 1.64 -7.18 14.88
C PHE A 135 2.88 -7.96 14.43
N ASP A 136 3.07 -9.14 14.99
CA ASP A 136 4.09 -10.06 14.50
C ASP A 136 3.69 -10.71 13.16
N ARG A 137 4.56 -11.54 12.61
CA ARG A 137 4.33 -12.23 11.32
C ARG A 137 3.14 -13.19 11.35
N ALA A 138 2.78 -13.70 12.52
CA ALA A 138 1.62 -14.57 12.71
C ALA A 138 0.30 -13.80 12.88
N GLY A 139 0.36 -12.47 12.94
CA GLY A 139 -0.82 -11.61 13.14
C GLY A 139 -1.19 -11.41 14.61
N ASN A 140 -0.27 -11.66 15.55
CA ASN A 140 -0.49 -11.39 16.96
C ASN A 140 -0.12 -9.96 17.29
N PHE A 141 -0.96 -9.29 18.07
CA PHE A 141 -0.72 -7.92 18.51
C PHE A 141 0.51 -7.82 19.38
N LEU A 142 1.37 -6.85 19.12
CA LEU A 142 2.58 -6.57 19.86
C LEU A 142 2.47 -5.30 20.70
N LYS A 143 2.11 -4.19 20.08
CA LYS A 143 2.04 -2.89 20.74
C LYS A 143 1.31 -1.85 19.89
N TYR A 144 0.94 -0.75 20.52
CA TYR A 144 0.61 0.49 19.83
C TYR A 144 1.90 1.15 19.34
N ASP A 145 1.84 1.75 18.16
CA ASP A 145 2.96 2.54 17.64
C ASP A 145 2.61 4.03 17.69
N ASP A 146 3.51 4.80 18.29
CA ASP A 146 3.36 6.25 18.45
C ASP A 146 4.01 7.00 17.27
#